data_8a2ddf76c51fc0238441e8b1f0bbcb22
#
_entry.id   8a2ddf76c51fc0238441e8b1f0bbcb22
#
_cell.length_a   1.000
_cell.length_b   1.000
_cell.length_c   1.000
_cell.angle_alpha   90.00
_cell.angle_beta   90.00
_cell.angle_gamma   90.00
#
_symmetry.space_group_name_H-M   'P 1'
#
loop_
_entity.id
_entity.type
_entity.pdbx_description
1 polymer ?
#
loop_
_entity_poly.entity_id
_entity_poly.type
_entity_poly.pdbx_seq_one_letter_code
_entity_poly.pdbx_strand_id
1 'polypeptide(L)'
;MAENIENNGCSQRDSAEHEGYAKARRSFNLIWKERGSAQPKLLEAILHKDNFNRAYKRVKANKGAPGVDGMTIEEALPYLQEHQQELTNRIYRGKYTPSPVRRVEIPKPDGGVRKLGIPTVIDRTLQQAITQQLVPIYEPLFTDGSYGYRPNRDAKGAILKIKEYAEQGYTYAVVLDLSKYFDTINHEILINLLRKNVKDERVVQLIKRYLKSGVMENGVVIETEEGSPQGGNLSPLLANIYLNEFDREFLKRGVPCIRYADDIVLLAKSRKASERLLESSTRYLEEKLKLTVNREKSRTVSVFAIRNFKFLGFALGRNRSGIYVRVHAKSWEKFKSKLKELSSRKRCQSIKPSLERIKVYARGWLNYYGIASMKSNMNDINGWLYHRIRMCVWKQWKCVRTRYRNLRVMGVPKDLGWKTANSRRGYWFTTHTVVMNMAMTKERLINSGFYDLATAYQSVHVNY
;
A
#
# COMPACT_ATOMS: atom_id res chain seq x y z
N MET A 1 -7.29 20.42 19.61
CA MET A 1 -5.94 19.96 19.23
C MET A 1 -6.12 18.68 18.42
N ALA A 2 -5.99 18.77 17.12
CA ALA A 2 -6.10 17.61 16.23
C ALA A 2 -4.70 17.00 16.08
N GLU A 3 -4.46 15.88 16.73
CA GLU A 3 -3.24 15.11 16.54
C GLU A 3 -3.26 14.45 15.14
N ASN A 4 -2.21 14.78 14.39
CA ASN A 4 -1.92 14.21 13.07
C ASN A 4 -1.72 12.70 13.19
N ILE A 5 -2.65 11.92 12.71
CA ILE A 5 -2.43 10.50 12.41
C ILE A 5 -1.59 10.44 11.14
N GLU A 6 -0.27 10.40 11.30
CA GLU A 6 0.67 10.18 10.20
C GLU A 6 0.53 8.75 9.66
N ASN A 7 0.21 8.65 8.38
CA ASN A 7 0.21 7.42 7.60
C ASN A 7 1.62 6.81 7.50
N ASN A 8 2.04 6.06 8.49
CA ASN A 8 3.22 5.18 8.46
C ASN A 8 2.78 3.75 8.08
N GLY A 9 2.45 3.49 6.84
CA GLY A 9 1.81 2.23 6.78
C GLY A 9 1.82 1.40 5.52
N CYS A 10 2.77 1.46 4.61
CA CYS A 10 2.75 0.46 3.52
C CYS A 10 3.79 -0.67 3.69
N SER A 11 5.02 -0.39 4.12
CA SER A 11 6.08 -1.42 4.16
C SER A 11 6.07 -2.34 5.39
N GLN A 12 5.56 -1.87 6.54
CA GLN A 12 5.43 -2.74 7.72
C GLN A 12 4.23 -3.68 7.65
N ARG A 13 3.18 -3.32 6.90
CA ARG A 13 2.04 -4.21 6.68
C ARG A 13 2.42 -5.42 5.83
N ASP A 14 3.20 -5.22 4.75
CA ASP A 14 3.57 -6.31 3.85
C ASP A 14 4.47 -7.36 4.54
N SER A 15 5.44 -6.97 5.37
CA SER A 15 6.31 -7.92 6.08
C SER A 15 5.58 -8.70 7.18
N ALA A 16 4.69 -8.05 7.95
CA ALA A 16 3.86 -8.74 8.95
C ALA A 16 2.83 -9.67 8.30
N GLU A 17 2.36 -9.32 7.09
CA GLU A 17 1.51 -10.19 6.28
C GLU A 17 2.22 -11.47 5.85
N HIS A 18 3.48 -11.38 5.40
CA HIS A 18 4.28 -12.51 4.99
C HIS A 18 4.52 -13.57 6.09
N GLU A 19 4.90 -13.15 7.28
CA GLU A 19 5.12 -14.09 8.39
C GLU A 19 3.83 -14.75 8.89
N GLY A 20 2.73 -14.01 8.91
CA GLY A 20 1.43 -14.53 9.35
C GLY A 20 0.88 -15.63 8.43
N TYR A 21 1.00 -15.46 7.10
CA TYR A 21 0.52 -16.45 6.13
C TYR A 21 1.37 -17.71 6.06
N ALA A 22 2.69 -17.62 6.21
CA ALA A 22 3.58 -18.79 6.24
C ALA A 22 3.28 -19.70 7.45
N LYS A 23 3.02 -19.11 8.63
CA LYS A 23 2.63 -19.84 9.85
C LYS A 23 1.21 -20.40 9.76
N ALA A 24 0.27 -19.69 9.11
CA ALA A 24 -1.09 -20.17 8.87
C ALA A 24 -1.11 -21.42 7.97
N ARG A 25 -0.26 -21.47 6.95
CA ARG A 25 -0.14 -22.63 6.04
C ARG A 25 0.39 -23.88 6.75
N ARG A 26 1.38 -23.73 7.66
CA ARG A 26 1.89 -24.86 8.48
C ARG A 26 0.82 -25.40 9.42
N SER A 27 0.08 -24.54 10.07
CA SER A 27 -0.99 -24.91 11.00
C SER A 27 -2.18 -25.55 10.30
N PHE A 28 -2.53 -25.08 9.10
CA PHE A 28 -3.56 -25.68 8.25
C PHE A 28 -3.16 -27.11 7.83
N ASN A 29 -1.93 -27.28 7.37
CA ASN A 29 -1.41 -28.59 6.97
C ASN A 29 -1.33 -29.61 8.15
N LEU A 30 -1.09 -29.13 9.39
CA LEU A 30 -1.14 -29.97 10.59
C LEU A 30 -2.58 -30.41 10.90
N ILE A 31 -3.55 -29.49 10.83
CA ILE A 31 -4.97 -29.78 11.06
C ILE A 31 -5.52 -30.76 10.00
N TRP A 32 -5.06 -30.65 8.75
CA TRP A 32 -5.44 -31.55 7.66
C TRP A 32 -4.80 -32.94 7.74
N LYS A 33 -3.57 -33.04 8.26
CA LYS A 33 -2.87 -34.33 8.43
C LYS A 33 -3.42 -35.19 9.58
N GLU A 34 -3.99 -34.55 10.59
CA GLU A 34 -4.52 -35.25 11.77
C GLU A 34 -5.97 -35.76 11.61
N ARG A 35 -6.69 -35.34 10.57
CA ARG A 35 -8.08 -35.75 10.35
C ARG A 35 -8.22 -36.41 8.98
N GLY A 36 -8.29 -37.72 8.97
CA GLY A 36 -8.62 -38.51 7.76
C GLY A 36 -9.90 -38.02 7.08
N SER A 37 -9.93 -38.03 5.76
CA SER A 37 -10.93 -37.81 4.70
C SER A 37 -12.28 -37.09 4.95
N ALA A 38 -12.66 -36.72 6.16
CA ALA A 38 -13.81 -35.84 6.44
C ALA A 38 -13.32 -34.39 6.32
N GLN A 39 -13.88 -33.61 5.38
CA GLN A 39 -13.59 -32.16 5.30
C GLN A 39 -13.82 -31.56 6.70
N PRO A 40 -12.83 -30.89 7.33
CA PRO A 40 -13.01 -30.28 8.63
C PRO A 40 -14.17 -29.28 8.49
N LYS A 41 -15.08 -29.29 9.44
CA LYS A 41 -16.13 -28.29 9.53
C LYS A 41 -15.43 -26.93 9.63
N LEU A 42 -15.52 -26.13 8.56
CA LEU A 42 -14.71 -24.91 8.41
C LEU A 42 -15.00 -23.89 9.51
N LEU A 43 -16.23 -23.81 9.97
CA LEU A 43 -16.63 -22.93 11.07
C LEU A 43 -15.89 -23.29 12.36
N GLU A 44 -15.73 -24.57 12.66
CA GLU A 44 -14.98 -25.04 13.84
C GLU A 44 -13.50 -24.65 13.75
N ALA A 45 -12.90 -24.76 12.56
CA ALA A 45 -11.53 -24.31 12.34
C ALA A 45 -11.38 -22.79 12.49
N ILE A 46 -12.35 -22.00 12.03
CA ILE A 46 -12.37 -20.54 12.21
C ILE A 46 -12.43 -20.18 13.69
N LEU A 47 -13.30 -20.83 14.46
CA LEU A 47 -13.54 -20.53 15.88
C LEU A 47 -12.56 -21.23 16.81
N HIS A 48 -11.66 -22.07 16.29
CA HIS A 48 -10.65 -22.72 17.10
C HIS A 48 -9.79 -21.70 17.85
N LYS A 49 -9.54 -21.98 19.13
CA LYS A 49 -8.83 -21.07 20.05
C LYS A 49 -7.52 -20.51 19.47
N ASP A 50 -6.71 -21.35 18.87
CA ASP A 50 -5.41 -20.92 18.31
C ASP A 50 -5.58 -20.02 17.09
N ASN A 51 -6.57 -20.30 16.23
CA ASN A 51 -6.86 -19.45 15.08
C ASN A 51 -7.37 -18.08 15.54
N PHE A 52 -8.26 -18.05 16.51
CA PHE A 52 -8.85 -16.84 17.05
C PHE A 52 -7.80 -15.98 17.78
N ASN A 53 -6.92 -16.59 18.57
CA ASN A 53 -5.81 -15.90 19.24
C ASN A 53 -4.82 -15.28 18.23
N ARG A 54 -4.50 -15.99 17.13
CA ARG A 54 -3.67 -15.44 16.06
C ARG A 54 -4.34 -14.25 15.38
N ALA A 55 -5.65 -14.36 15.13
CA ALA A 55 -6.43 -13.29 14.56
C ALA A 55 -6.42 -12.03 15.43
N TYR A 56 -6.66 -12.18 16.72
CA TYR A 56 -6.58 -11.06 17.68
C TYR A 56 -5.18 -10.43 17.70
N LYS A 57 -4.11 -11.24 17.82
CA LYS A 57 -2.72 -10.73 17.81
C LYS A 57 -2.43 -9.90 16.57
N ARG A 58 -2.96 -10.30 15.42
CA ARG A 58 -2.79 -9.57 14.16
C ARG A 58 -3.58 -8.26 14.15
N VAL A 59 -4.83 -8.27 14.62
CA VAL A 59 -5.63 -7.05 14.76
C VAL A 59 -4.97 -6.07 15.73
N LYS A 60 -4.42 -6.57 16.86
CA LYS A 60 -3.67 -5.78 17.83
C LYS A 60 -2.43 -5.13 17.22
N ALA A 61 -1.67 -5.87 16.42
CA ALA A 61 -0.47 -5.35 15.75
C ALA A 61 -0.76 -4.17 14.80
N ASN A 62 -1.97 -4.13 14.22
CA ASN A 62 -2.39 -3.07 13.30
C ASN A 62 -2.80 -1.76 13.99
N LYS A 63 -2.94 -1.72 15.31
CA LYS A 63 -3.26 -0.52 16.12
C LYS A 63 -4.41 0.32 15.55
N GLY A 64 -5.47 -0.33 15.07
CA GLY A 64 -6.60 0.34 14.40
C GLY A 64 -7.51 1.08 15.41
N ALA A 65 -8.20 2.13 14.94
CA ALA A 65 -9.16 2.89 15.75
C ALA A 65 -10.38 2.04 16.17
N PRO A 66 -11.09 2.41 17.26
CA PRO A 66 -12.31 1.71 17.71
C PRO A 66 -13.45 1.82 16.67
N GLY A 67 -14.37 0.85 16.70
CA GLY A 67 -15.57 0.80 15.88
C GLY A 67 -16.68 1.72 16.38
N VAL A 68 -17.93 1.32 16.11
CA VAL A 68 -19.15 2.04 16.60
C VAL A 68 -19.37 1.90 18.09
N ASP A 69 -18.86 0.81 18.68
CA ASP A 69 -18.93 0.49 20.12
C ASP A 69 -17.95 1.30 20.97
N GLY A 70 -17.02 2.02 20.35
CA GLY A 70 -15.97 2.76 21.05
C GLY A 70 -14.90 1.88 21.70
N MET A 71 -15.02 0.54 21.66
CA MET A 71 -14.10 -0.39 22.29
C MET A 71 -12.71 -0.30 21.68
N THR A 72 -11.71 -0.09 22.53
CA THR A 72 -10.29 -0.09 22.16
C THR A 72 -9.74 -1.51 21.99
N ILE A 73 -8.54 -1.62 21.40
CA ILE A 73 -7.89 -2.93 21.24
C ILE A 73 -7.49 -3.53 22.58
N GLU A 74 -7.12 -2.70 23.54
CA GLU A 74 -6.72 -3.09 24.89
C GLU A 74 -7.91 -3.67 25.68
N GLU A 75 -9.09 -3.04 25.56
CA GLU A 75 -10.34 -3.49 26.20
C GLU A 75 -10.92 -4.76 25.56
N ALA A 76 -10.64 -4.97 24.29
CA ALA A 76 -11.18 -6.13 23.56
C ALA A 76 -10.65 -7.48 24.08
N LEU A 77 -9.42 -7.54 24.67
CA LEU A 77 -8.88 -8.80 25.15
C LEU A 77 -9.60 -9.31 26.40
N PRO A 78 -9.76 -8.52 27.47
CA PRO A 78 -10.57 -8.92 28.63
C PRO A 78 -12.00 -9.31 28.21
N TYR A 79 -12.63 -8.50 27.38
CA TYR A 79 -13.97 -8.80 26.85
C TYR A 79 -14.05 -10.15 26.16
N LEU A 80 -13.10 -10.46 25.27
CA LEU A 80 -13.05 -11.75 24.57
C LEU A 80 -12.80 -12.92 25.52
N GLN A 81 -11.98 -12.73 26.56
CA GLN A 81 -11.74 -13.78 27.58
C GLN A 81 -13.00 -14.12 28.36
N GLU A 82 -13.78 -13.12 28.73
CA GLU A 82 -15.04 -13.29 29.49
C GLU A 82 -16.17 -13.84 28.63
N HIS A 83 -16.34 -13.32 27.40
CA HIS A 83 -17.51 -13.58 26.55
C HIS A 83 -17.24 -14.56 25.42
N GLN A 84 -16.05 -15.19 25.33
CA GLN A 84 -15.66 -16.07 24.20
C GLN A 84 -16.68 -17.19 23.97
N GLN A 85 -17.14 -17.83 25.04
CA GLN A 85 -18.04 -18.97 24.94
C GLN A 85 -19.44 -18.55 24.45
N GLU A 86 -19.94 -17.43 24.91
CA GLU A 86 -21.20 -16.85 24.45
C GLU A 86 -21.12 -16.45 22.97
N LEU A 87 -20.08 -15.72 22.60
CA LEU A 87 -19.82 -15.32 21.21
C LEU A 87 -19.76 -16.52 20.28
N THR A 88 -19.00 -17.54 20.66
CA THR A 88 -18.86 -18.77 19.90
C THR A 88 -20.21 -19.49 19.75
N ASN A 89 -20.98 -19.60 20.81
CA ASN A 89 -22.32 -20.23 20.79
C ASN A 89 -23.29 -19.44 19.89
N ARG A 90 -23.28 -18.11 19.95
CA ARG A 90 -24.08 -17.25 19.06
C ARG A 90 -23.73 -17.44 17.59
N ILE A 91 -22.45 -17.60 17.28
CA ILE A 91 -21.98 -17.85 15.91
C ILE A 91 -22.42 -19.24 15.44
N TYR A 92 -22.23 -20.29 16.24
CA TYR A 92 -22.66 -21.66 15.91
C TYR A 92 -24.15 -21.75 15.67
N ARG A 93 -24.96 -21.09 16.49
CA ARG A 93 -26.43 -21.07 16.34
C ARG A 93 -26.90 -20.16 15.18
N GLY A 94 -25.98 -19.52 14.48
CA GLY A 94 -26.33 -18.58 13.43
C GLY A 94 -27.02 -17.30 13.90
N LYS A 95 -26.91 -16.95 15.19
CA LYS A 95 -27.56 -15.77 15.80
C LYS A 95 -26.62 -14.58 15.95
N TYR A 96 -25.37 -14.72 15.53
CA TYR A 96 -24.42 -13.61 15.55
C TYR A 96 -24.76 -12.59 14.46
N THR A 97 -24.97 -11.35 14.86
CA THR A 97 -25.21 -10.22 13.97
C THR A 97 -24.00 -9.27 14.08
N PRO A 98 -23.22 -9.09 12.99
CA PRO A 98 -22.14 -8.11 12.98
C PRO A 98 -22.64 -6.69 13.24
N SER A 99 -21.84 -5.90 13.92
CA SER A 99 -22.14 -4.48 14.14
C SER A 99 -21.96 -3.68 12.84
N PRO A 100 -22.70 -2.59 12.62
CA PRO A 100 -22.47 -1.69 11.50
C PRO A 100 -21.06 -1.09 11.58
N VAL A 101 -20.46 -0.79 10.43
CA VAL A 101 -19.14 -0.16 10.41
C VAL A 101 -19.24 1.34 10.63
N ARG A 102 -18.31 1.89 11.43
CA ARG A 102 -18.22 3.33 11.64
C ARG A 102 -17.63 4.02 10.42
N ARG A 103 -18.35 4.94 9.80
CA ARG A 103 -17.89 5.72 8.64
C ARG A 103 -16.82 6.73 9.05
N VAL A 104 -15.72 6.77 8.30
CA VAL A 104 -14.68 7.80 8.40
C VAL A 104 -14.32 8.26 7.00
N GLU A 105 -14.25 9.57 6.82
CA GLU A 105 -13.88 10.19 5.56
C GLU A 105 -12.42 10.63 5.57
N ILE A 106 -11.66 10.19 4.56
CA ILE A 106 -10.26 10.57 4.37
C ILE A 106 -10.13 11.36 3.08
N PRO A 107 -9.58 12.60 3.11
CA PRO A 107 -9.39 13.38 1.90
C PRO A 107 -8.38 12.71 0.95
N LYS A 108 -8.72 12.66 -0.33
CA LYS A 108 -7.81 12.21 -1.38
C LYS A 108 -6.91 13.36 -1.83
N PRO A 109 -5.69 13.06 -2.34
CA PRO A 109 -4.79 14.09 -2.87
C PRO A 109 -5.31 14.86 -4.08
N ASP A 110 -6.32 14.32 -4.76
CA ASP A 110 -6.99 14.90 -5.94
C ASP A 110 -8.23 15.72 -5.60
N GLY A 111 -8.49 15.97 -4.31
CA GLY A 111 -9.63 16.76 -3.81
C GLY A 111 -10.90 15.95 -3.55
N GLY A 112 -10.91 14.66 -3.85
CA GLY A 112 -12.02 13.76 -3.52
C GLY A 112 -11.93 13.23 -2.08
N VAL A 113 -12.97 12.49 -1.65
CA VAL A 113 -13.05 11.83 -0.35
C VAL A 113 -13.04 10.33 -0.53
N ARG A 114 -12.32 9.61 0.34
CA ARG A 114 -12.39 8.16 0.48
C ARG A 114 -13.20 7.83 1.73
N LYS A 115 -14.29 7.11 1.56
CA LYS A 115 -15.16 6.66 2.64
C LYS A 115 -14.64 5.33 3.16
N LEU A 116 -14.12 5.29 4.39
CA LEU A 116 -13.70 4.06 5.07
C LEU A 116 -14.76 3.63 6.06
N GLY A 117 -14.93 2.31 6.23
CA GLY A 117 -15.74 1.72 7.30
C GLY A 117 -14.84 1.05 8.33
N ILE A 118 -14.95 1.42 9.59
CA ILE A 118 -14.18 0.83 10.69
C ILE A 118 -15.10 -0.14 11.45
N PRO A 119 -14.92 -1.47 11.29
CA PRO A 119 -15.67 -2.46 12.09
C PRO A 119 -15.21 -2.42 13.55
N THR A 120 -16.01 -2.98 14.47
CA THR A 120 -15.62 -3.19 15.87
C THR A 120 -14.38 -4.07 15.98
N VAL A 121 -13.66 -4.02 17.09
CA VAL A 121 -12.46 -4.84 17.29
C VAL A 121 -12.81 -6.33 17.27
N ILE A 122 -13.97 -6.68 17.80
CA ILE A 122 -14.51 -8.06 17.82
C ILE A 122 -14.78 -8.53 16.39
N ASP A 123 -15.50 -7.72 15.60
CA ASP A 123 -15.78 -8.05 14.20
C ASP A 123 -14.49 -8.15 13.36
N ARG A 124 -13.53 -7.25 13.54
CA ARG A 124 -12.21 -7.34 12.89
C ARG A 124 -11.50 -8.64 13.24
N THR A 125 -11.57 -9.07 14.50
CA THR A 125 -10.94 -10.31 14.95
C THR A 125 -11.60 -11.52 14.31
N LEU A 126 -12.93 -11.56 14.27
CA LEU A 126 -13.65 -12.65 13.62
C LEU A 126 -13.44 -12.65 12.10
N GLN A 127 -13.50 -11.51 11.43
CA GLN A 127 -13.16 -11.37 10.00
C GLN A 127 -11.73 -11.84 9.70
N GLN A 128 -10.78 -11.52 10.58
CA GLN A 128 -9.39 -11.98 10.45
C GLN A 128 -9.28 -13.48 10.64
N ALA A 129 -10.03 -14.07 11.59
CA ALA A 129 -10.09 -15.51 11.80
C ALA A 129 -10.68 -16.25 10.58
N ILE A 130 -11.73 -15.70 9.96
CA ILE A 130 -12.31 -16.20 8.70
C ILE A 130 -11.26 -16.13 7.57
N THR A 131 -10.63 -14.99 7.40
CA THR A 131 -9.63 -14.76 6.35
C THR A 131 -8.48 -15.76 6.44
N GLN A 132 -7.97 -16.05 7.63
CA GLN A 132 -6.87 -17.01 7.86
C GLN A 132 -7.21 -18.43 7.40
N GLN A 133 -8.48 -18.82 7.47
CA GLN A 133 -8.92 -20.15 7.04
C GLN A 133 -9.34 -20.19 5.56
N LEU A 134 -9.78 -19.06 4.99
CA LEU A 134 -10.17 -19.01 3.58
C LEU A 134 -8.97 -18.83 2.66
N VAL A 135 -7.92 -18.10 3.07
CA VAL A 135 -6.73 -17.84 2.22
C VAL A 135 -6.12 -19.15 1.69
N PRO A 136 -5.88 -20.20 2.49
CA PRO A 136 -5.33 -21.46 1.96
C PRO A 136 -6.23 -22.16 0.93
N ILE A 137 -7.55 -21.93 0.98
CA ILE A 137 -8.52 -22.48 0.02
C ILE A 137 -8.44 -21.74 -1.32
N TYR A 138 -8.34 -20.40 -1.26
CA TYR A 138 -8.43 -19.56 -2.46
C TYR A 138 -7.08 -19.26 -3.11
N GLU A 139 -5.97 -19.24 -2.35
CA GLU A 139 -4.66 -18.92 -2.89
C GLU A 139 -4.25 -19.80 -4.10
N PRO A 140 -4.49 -21.14 -4.10
CA PRO A 140 -4.21 -21.96 -5.27
C PRO A 140 -5.13 -21.72 -6.48
N LEU A 141 -6.27 -21.06 -6.27
CA LEU A 141 -7.27 -20.80 -7.31
C LEU A 141 -7.04 -19.46 -8.02
N PHE A 142 -6.26 -18.58 -7.44
CA PHE A 142 -5.94 -17.29 -8.04
C PHE A 142 -4.92 -17.44 -9.16
N THR A 143 -5.10 -16.64 -10.23
CA THR A 143 -4.18 -16.61 -11.36
C THR A 143 -2.82 -16.02 -10.95
N ASP A 144 -1.77 -16.35 -11.71
CA ASP A 144 -0.42 -15.81 -11.51
C ASP A 144 -0.31 -14.32 -11.79
N GLY A 145 -1.24 -13.76 -12.54
CA GLY A 145 -1.33 -12.32 -12.82
C GLY A 145 -1.92 -11.49 -11.70
N SER A 146 -2.51 -12.09 -10.65
CA SER A 146 -3.07 -11.40 -9.51
C SER A 146 -2.03 -11.21 -8.41
N TYR A 147 -1.76 -9.97 -7.99
CA TYR A 147 -0.71 -9.62 -7.04
C TYR A 147 -1.21 -8.95 -5.75
N GLY A 148 -2.28 -8.17 -5.80
CA GLY A 148 -2.75 -7.40 -4.65
C GLY A 148 -3.35 -8.28 -3.54
N TYR A 149 -3.06 -7.97 -2.29
CA TYR A 149 -3.60 -8.65 -1.09
C TYR A 149 -3.36 -10.16 -1.03
N ARG A 150 -2.30 -10.64 -1.67
CA ARG A 150 -1.92 -12.06 -1.66
C ARG A 150 -0.59 -12.26 -0.94
N PRO A 151 -0.40 -13.41 -0.25
CA PRO A 151 0.87 -13.73 0.39
C PRO A 151 1.97 -13.91 -0.67
N ASN A 152 3.17 -13.43 -0.37
CA ASN A 152 4.38 -13.53 -1.21
C ASN A 152 4.26 -12.85 -2.58
N ARG A 153 3.31 -11.93 -2.74
CA ARG A 153 3.14 -11.14 -3.96
C ARG A 153 3.09 -9.65 -3.62
N ASP A 154 3.74 -8.85 -4.43
CA ASP A 154 3.87 -7.42 -4.21
C ASP A 154 3.73 -6.60 -5.50
N ALA A 155 3.72 -5.29 -5.36
CA ALA A 155 3.64 -4.35 -6.48
C ALA A 155 4.87 -4.41 -7.39
N LYS A 156 6.03 -4.80 -6.87
CA LYS A 156 7.27 -4.94 -7.64
C LYS A 156 7.18 -6.14 -8.58
N GLY A 157 6.71 -7.28 -8.08
CA GLY A 157 6.46 -8.46 -8.90
C GLY A 157 5.48 -8.17 -10.03
N ALA A 158 4.42 -7.39 -9.77
CA ALA A 158 3.45 -7.01 -10.78
C ALA A 158 4.06 -6.19 -11.93
N ILE A 159 4.87 -5.17 -11.64
CA ILE A 159 5.51 -4.37 -12.69
C ILE A 159 6.64 -5.12 -13.41
N LEU A 160 7.37 -6.01 -12.72
CA LEU A 160 8.36 -6.87 -13.35
C LEU A 160 7.70 -7.86 -14.32
N LYS A 161 6.53 -8.38 -14.00
CA LYS A 161 5.76 -9.24 -14.90
C LYS A 161 5.26 -8.49 -16.14
N ILE A 162 4.86 -7.22 -15.99
CA ILE A 162 4.54 -6.37 -17.16
C ILE A 162 5.79 -6.13 -18.02
N LYS A 163 6.96 -5.92 -17.42
CA LYS A 163 8.24 -5.79 -18.14
C LYS A 163 8.54 -7.06 -18.95
N GLU A 164 8.42 -8.23 -18.34
CA GLU A 164 8.61 -9.53 -19.00
C GLU A 164 7.70 -9.71 -20.21
N TYR A 165 6.41 -9.38 -20.10
CA TYR A 165 5.49 -9.40 -21.24
C TYR A 165 5.83 -8.36 -22.32
N ALA A 166 6.30 -7.18 -21.92
CA ALA A 166 6.75 -6.16 -22.87
C ALA A 166 7.96 -6.64 -23.69
N GLU A 167 8.89 -7.41 -23.07
CA GLU A 167 10.01 -8.07 -23.75
C GLU A 167 9.56 -9.14 -24.75
N GLN A 168 8.42 -9.79 -24.47
CA GLN A 168 7.76 -10.75 -25.37
C GLN A 168 6.94 -10.07 -26.49
N GLY A 169 6.99 -8.73 -26.61
CA GLY A 169 6.32 -7.96 -27.64
C GLY A 169 4.92 -7.44 -27.28
N TYR A 170 4.45 -7.60 -26.05
CA TYR A 170 3.20 -7.01 -25.58
C TYR A 170 3.41 -5.53 -25.21
N THR A 171 3.37 -4.66 -26.22
CA THR A 171 3.75 -3.25 -26.09
C THR A 171 2.57 -2.29 -25.88
N TYR A 172 1.36 -2.79 -25.88
CA TYR A 172 0.14 -2.02 -25.60
C TYR A 172 -0.55 -2.54 -24.35
N ALA A 173 -1.02 -1.63 -23.53
CA ALA A 173 -1.75 -1.91 -22.31
C ALA A 173 -3.15 -1.34 -22.36
N VAL A 174 -4.11 -2.09 -21.87
CA VAL A 174 -5.43 -1.62 -21.47
C VAL A 174 -5.36 -1.41 -19.96
N VAL A 175 -5.43 -0.17 -19.51
CA VAL A 175 -5.52 0.18 -18.09
C VAL A 175 -6.98 0.38 -17.74
N LEU A 176 -7.51 -0.42 -16.83
CA LEU A 176 -8.90 -0.35 -16.38
C LEU A 176 -8.94 0.22 -14.95
N ASP A 177 -9.81 1.19 -14.73
CA ASP A 177 -10.10 1.79 -13.42
C ASP A 177 -11.56 1.49 -13.08
N LEU A 178 -11.80 0.84 -11.94
CA LEU A 178 -13.15 0.53 -11.48
C LEU A 178 -13.69 1.66 -10.62
N SER A 179 -14.92 2.09 -10.90
CA SER A 179 -15.58 3.11 -10.11
C SER A 179 -16.07 2.53 -8.80
N LYS A 180 -15.55 3.04 -7.66
CA LYS A 180 -15.99 2.66 -6.32
C LYS A 180 -16.09 1.13 -6.11
N TYR A 181 -15.11 0.39 -6.60
CA TYR A 181 -15.14 -1.07 -6.66
C TYR A 181 -15.67 -1.76 -5.40
N PHE A 182 -15.14 -1.38 -4.22
CA PHE A 182 -15.59 -1.96 -2.95
C PHE A 182 -17.05 -1.64 -2.60
N ASP A 183 -17.58 -0.54 -3.10
CA ASP A 183 -18.94 -0.10 -2.81
C ASP A 183 -19.99 -0.70 -3.80
N THR A 184 -19.54 -1.34 -4.89
CA THR A 184 -20.39 -1.87 -5.97
C THR A 184 -20.31 -3.38 -6.16
N ILE A 185 -19.64 -4.10 -5.24
CA ILE A 185 -19.58 -5.57 -5.28
C ILE A 185 -20.99 -6.14 -5.08
N ASN A 186 -21.49 -6.89 -6.07
CA ASN A 186 -22.80 -7.53 -5.97
C ASN A 186 -22.75 -8.73 -5.00
N HIS A 187 -23.57 -8.69 -3.94
CA HIS A 187 -23.58 -9.68 -2.88
C HIS A 187 -23.97 -11.07 -3.39
N GLU A 188 -24.95 -11.18 -4.29
CA GLU A 188 -25.41 -12.48 -4.79
C GLU A 188 -24.33 -13.19 -5.62
N ILE A 189 -23.68 -12.44 -6.52
CA ILE A 189 -22.58 -12.98 -7.31
C ILE A 189 -21.45 -13.45 -6.37
N LEU A 190 -21.07 -12.62 -5.40
CA LEU A 190 -20.00 -12.96 -4.45
C LEU A 190 -20.35 -14.21 -3.62
N ILE A 191 -21.57 -14.30 -3.10
CA ILE A 191 -22.02 -15.46 -2.32
C ILE A 191 -22.03 -16.73 -3.18
N ASN A 192 -22.46 -16.65 -4.43
CA ASN A 192 -22.41 -17.78 -5.36
C ASN A 192 -20.98 -18.22 -5.65
N LEU A 193 -20.03 -17.27 -5.79
CA LEU A 193 -18.60 -17.58 -5.96
C LEU A 193 -18.00 -18.25 -4.71
N LEU A 194 -18.40 -17.81 -3.52
CA LEU A 194 -18.00 -18.44 -2.27
C LEU A 194 -18.47 -19.88 -2.17
N ARG A 195 -19.74 -20.15 -2.50
CA ARG A 195 -20.34 -21.50 -2.47
C ARG A 195 -19.66 -22.50 -3.40
N LYS A 196 -19.01 -22.05 -4.47
CA LYS A 196 -18.25 -22.97 -5.34
C LYS A 196 -17.16 -23.72 -4.56
N ASN A 197 -16.49 -23.06 -3.62
CA ASN A 197 -15.31 -23.60 -2.94
C ASN A 197 -15.49 -23.77 -1.41
N VAL A 198 -16.41 -23.04 -0.79
CA VAL A 198 -16.73 -23.11 0.64
C VAL A 198 -17.99 -23.97 0.81
N LYS A 199 -17.81 -25.20 1.34
CA LYS A 199 -18.92 -26.15 1.51
C LYS A 199 -19.69 -25.95 2.81
N ASP A 200 -19.13 -25.24 3.80
CA ASP A 200 -19.81 -24.93 5.06
C ASP A 200 -20.70 -23.69 4.89
N GLU A 201 -22.00 -23.94 4.68
CA GLU A 201 -22.98 -22.86 4.47
C GLU A 201 -23.08 -21.90 5.68
N ARG A 202 -22.74 -22.36 6.89
CA ARG A 202 -22.73 -21.50 8.09
C ARG A 202 -21.71 -20.37 7.94
N VAL A 203 -20.55 -20.67 7.35
CA VAL A 203 -19.50 -19.68 7.06
C VAL A 203 -19.97 -18.71 5.96
N VAL A 204 -20.59 -19.23 4.90
CA VAL A 204 -21.14 -18.39 3.81
C VAL A 204 -22.21 -17.43 4.35
N GLN A 205 -23.12 -17.93 5.21
CA GLN A 205 -24.14 -17.09 5.84
C GLN A 205 -23.55 -16.04 6.79
N LEU A 206 -22.49 -16.39 7.52
CA LEU A 206 -21.78 -15.44 8.36
C LEU A 206 -21.15 -14.30 7.51
N ILE A 207 -20.51 -14.65 6.39
CA ILE A 207 -19.96 -13.66 5.45
C ILE A 207 -21.09 -12.79 4.87
N LYS A 208 -22.22 -13.38 4.48
CA LYS A 208 -23.39 -12.64 4.00
C LYS A 208 -23.88 -11.60 5.02
N ARG A 209 -23.89 -11.95 6.32
CA ARG A 209 -24.24 -11.00 7.39
C ARG A 209 -23.22 -9.86 7.49
N TYR A 210 -21.91 -10.13 7.33
CA TYR A 210 -20.90 -9.07 7.29
C TYR A 210 -21.09 -8.10 6.11
N LEU A 211 -21.50 -8.61 4.96
CA LEU A 211 -21.79 -7.76 3.79
C LEU A 211 -23.02 -6.87 4.04
N LYS A 212 -24.00 -7.38 4.79
CA LYS A 212 -25.27 -6.68 5.12
C LYS A 212 -25.23 -5.89 6.44
N SER A 213 -24.10 -5.85 7.16
CA SER A 213 -24.04 -5.24 8.50
C SER A 213 -24.33 -3.73 8.53
N GLY A 214 -24.36 -3.08 7.36
CA GLY A 214 -24.63 -1.66 7.26
C GLY A 214 -23.48 -0.76 7.65
N VAL A 215 -23.69 0.51 7.47
CA VAL A 215 -22.73 1.58 7.75
C VAL A 215 -23.39 2.60 8.68
N MET A 216 -22.74 2.92 9.79
CA MET A 216 -23.18 4.00 10.67
C MET A 216 -22.55 5.34 10.21
N GLU A 217 -23.41 6.25 9.80
CA GLU A 217 -23.03 7.61 9.39
C GLU A 217 -23.87 8.60 10.23
N ASN A 218 -23.23 9.47 11.00
CA ASN A 218 -23.89 10.46 11.86
C ASN A 218 -24.93 9.88 12.85
N GLY A 219 -24.67 8.68 13.39
CA GLY A 219 -25.58 8.03 14.35
C GLY A 219 -26.73 7.24 13.70
N VAL A 220 -26.87 7.25 12.36
CA VAL A 220 -27.88 6.49 11.63
C VAL A 220 -27.23 5.29 10.94
N VAL A 221 -27.86 4.12 11.06
CA VAL A 221 -27.43 2.91 10.37
C VAL A 221 -28.09 2.88 8.98
N ILE A 222 -27.26 2.85 7.95
CA ILE A 222 -27.67 2.71 6.56
C ILE A 222 -27.42 1.28 6.15
N GLU A 223 -28.43 0.55 5.78
CA GLU A 223 -28.31 -0.82 5.26
C GLU A 223 -27.55 -0.82 3.92
N THR A 224 -26.79 -1.90 3.69
CA THR A 224 -26.02 -2.07 2.44
C THR A 224 -26.57 -3.27 1.67
N GLU A 225 -27.12 -3.01 0.47
CA GLU A 225 -27.59 -4.07 -0.43
C GLU A 225 -26.46 -4.58 -1.35
N GLU A 226 -25.45 -3.76 -1.56
CA GLU A 226 -24.26 -4.07 -2.36
C GLU A 226 -23.00 -3.50 -1.69
N GLY A 227 -21.86 -3.96 -2.15
CA GLY A 227 -20.55 -3.51 -1.66
C GLY A 227 -20.00 -4.31 -0.48
N SER A 228 -18.75 -4.05 -0.18
CA SER A 228 -18.02 -4.57 0.99
C SER A 228 -17.32 -3.41 1.68
N PRO A 229 -17.51 -3.20 3.00
CA PRO A 229 -16.95 -2.04 3.69
C PRO A 229 -15.43 -1.91 3.48
N GLN A 230 -14.96 -0.76 2.98
CA GLN A 230 -13.53 -0.48 2.87
C GLN A 230 -12.93 -0.34 4.28
N GLY A 231 -12.13 -1.31 4.72
CA GLY A 231 -11.47 -1.31 6.04
C GLY A 231 -11.73 -2.57 6.87
N GLY A 232 -12.62 -3.44 6.45
CA GLY A 232 -12.78 -4.78 7.02
C GLY A 232 -11.60 -5.69 6.65
N ASN A 233 -11.19 -6.57 7.56
CA ASN A 233 -10.07 -7.51 7.34
C ASN A 233 -10.39 -8.59 6.30
N LEU A 234 -11.67 -8.85 6.05
CA LEU A 234 -12.14 -9.83 5.08
C LEU A 234 -12.30 -9.26 3.67
N SER A 235 -12.57 -7.96 3.55
CA SER A 235 -12.90 -7.30 2.28
C SER A 235 -11.83 -7.45 1.19
N PRO A 236 -10.51 -7.42 1.46
CA PRO A 236 -9.48 -7.63 0.44
C PRO A 236 -9.53 -9.03 -0.18
N LEU A 237 -9.79 -10.07 0.62
CA LEU A 237 -9.91 -11.43 0.11
C LEU A 237 -11.17 -11.59 -0.73
N LEU A 238 -12.32 -11.07 -0.27
CA LEU A 238 -13.58 -11.11 -1.01
C LEU A 238 -13.47 -10.39 -2.35
N ALA A 239 -12.80 -9.25 -2.38
CA ALA A 239 -12.49 -8.50 -3.60
C ALA A 239 -11.66 -9.34 -4.58
N ASN A 240 -10.64 -10.05 -4.11
CA ASN A 240 -9.84 -10.93 -4.97
C ASN A 240 -10.66 -12.13 -5.48
N ILE A 241 -11.52 -12.73 -4.65
CA ILE A 241 -12.41 -13.83 -5.07
C ILE A 241 -13.33 -13.36 -6.19
N TYR A 242 -13.89 -12.16 -6.08
CA TYR A 242 -14.80 -11.60 -7.06
C TYR A 242 -14.13 -11.37 -8.41
N LEU A 243 -12.98 -10.69 -8.44
CA LEU A 243 -12.24 -10.40 -9.66
C LEU A 243 -11.47 -11.60 -10.25
N ASN A 244 -11.32 -12.68 -9.50
CA ASN A 244 -10.69 -13.88 -10.03
C ASN A 244 -11.46 -14.50 -11.22
N GLU A 245 -12.77 -14.31 -11.30
CA GLU A 245 -13.57 -14.74 -12.47
C GLU A 245 -13.12 -13.97 -13.73
N PHE A 246 -12.85 -12.66 -13.57
CA PHE A 246 -12.28 -11.84 -14.65
C PHE A 246 -10.87 -12.33 -15.05
N ASP A 247 -9.99 -12.51 -14.05
CA ASP A 247 -8.62 -12.96 -14.28
C ASP A 247 -8.59 -14.30 -15.02
N ARG A 248 -9.42 -15.26 -14.63
CA ARG A 248 -9.52 -16.58 -15.25
C ARG A 248 -10.10 -16.54 -16.67
N GLU A 249 -11.08 -15.68 -16.90
CA GLU A 249 -11.69 -15.53 -18.22
C GLU A 249 -10.66 -15.01 -19.23
N PHE A 250 -9.91 -13.94 -18.88
CA PHE A 250 -8.92 -13.38 -19.78
C PHE A 250 -7.69 -14.29 -19.94
N LEU A 251 -7.31 -15.04 -18.90
CA LEU A 251 -6.29 -16.08 -19.00
C LEU A 251 -6.69 -17.17 -20.01
N LYS A 252 -7.96 -17.66 -19.97
CA LYS A 252 -8.48 -18.64 -20.93
C LYS A 252 -8.43 -18.12 -22.38
N ARG A 253 -8.61 -16.81 -22.58
CA ARG A 253 -8.48 -16.16 -23.90
C ARG A 253 -7.03 -15.96 -24.34
N GLY A 254 -6.04 -16.38 -23.55
CA GLY A 254 -4.62 -16.17 -23.82
C GLY A 254 -4.17 -14.72 -23.68
N VAL A 255 -4.92 -13.90 -22.96
CA VAL A 255 -4.62 -12.49 -22.73
C VAL A 255 -3.85 -12.33 -21.43
N PRO A 256 -2.62 -11.78 -21.44
CA PRO A 256 -1.90 -11.45 -20.22
C PRO A 256 -2.67 -10.39 -19.41
N CYS A 257 -3.08 -10.79 -18.20
CA CYS A 257 -3.79 -9.95 -17.24
C CYS A 257 -2.94 -9.79 -15.99
N ILE A 258 -2.60 -8.55 -15.64
CA ILE A 258 -1.87 -8.22 -14.41
C ILE A 258 -2.77 -7.34 -13.56
N ARG A 259 -3.04 -7.79 -12.34
CA ARG A 259 -3.96 -7.11 -11.44
C ARG A 259 -3.34 -6.90 -10.07
N TYR A 260 -3.51 -5.72 -9.51
CA TYR A 260 -3.20 -5.41 -8.13
C TYR A 260 -4.43 -4.78 -7.45
N ALA A 261 -5.18 -5.59 -6.70
CA ALA A 261 -6.51 -5.23 -6.17
C ALA A 261 -7.49 -4.85 -7.29
N ASP A 262 -7.91 -3.58 -7.34
CA ASP A 262 -8.79 -2.97 -8.33
C ASP A 262 -8.05 -2.36 -9.54
N ASP A 263 -6.72 -2.21 -9.47
CA ASP A 263 -5.90 -1.76 -10.59
C ASP A 263 -5.64 -2.93 -11.56
N ILE A 264 -6.22 -2.88 -12.77
CA ILE A 264 -6.15 -3.95 -13.77
C ILE A 264 -5.41 -3.47 -15.02
N VAL A 265 -4.50 -4.30 -15.51
CA VAL A 265 -3.80 -4.08 -16.78
C VAL A 265 -3.89 -5.34 -17.65
N LEU A 266 -4.49 -5.22 -18.83
CA LEU A 266 -4.43 -6.24 -19.87
C LEU A 266 -3.39 -5.84 -20.92
N LEU A 267 -2.67 -6.80 -21.46
CA LEU A 267 -1.60 -6.53 -22.42
C LEU A 267 -1.90 -7.08 -23.80
N ALA A 268 -1.51 -6.33 -24.83
CA ALA A 268 -1.71 -6.67 -26.23
C ALA A 268 -0.46 -6.37 -27.07
N LYS A 269 -0.31 -7.07 -28.19
CA LYS A 269 0.80 -6.86 -29.12
C LYS A 269 0.56 -5.70 -30.11
N SER A 270 -0.68 -5.27 -30.29
CA SER A 270 -1.03 -4.18 -31.22
C SER A 270 -2.08 -3.24 -30.62
N ARG A 271 -2.13 -2.01 -31.14
CA ARG A 271 -3.11 -1.01 -30.75
C ARG A 271 -4.55 -1.47 -31.00
N LYS A 272 -4.82 -2.00 -32.21
CA LYS A 272 -6.16 -2.51 -32.57
C LYS A 272 -6.60 -3.64 -31.62
N ALA A 273 -5.68 -4.54 -31.22
CA ALA A 273 -5.98 -5.59 -30.27
C ALA A 273 -6.30 -5.00 -28.88
N SER A 274 -5.55 -3.99 -28.44
CA SER A 274 -5.83 -3.33 -27.15
C SER A 274 -7.18 -2.59 -27.13
N GLU A 275 -7.59 -1.97 -28.23
CA GLU A 275 -8.90 -1.32 -28.35
C GLU A 275 -10.06 -2.34 -28.24
N ARG A 276 -9.96 -3.48 -28.93
CA ARG A 276 -10.94 -4.58 -28.79
C ARG A 276 -10.95 -5.19 -27.40
N LEU A 277 -9.79 -5.29 -26.75
CA LEU A 277 -9.69 -5.77 -25.38
C LEU A 277 -10.35 -4.80 -24.38
N LEU A 278 -10.20 -3.49 -24.57
CA LEU A 278 -10.88 -2.49 -23.74
C LEU A 278 -12.40 -2.68 -23.81
N GLU A 279 -12.94 -2.84 -25.01
CA GLU A 279 -14.37 -3.03 -25.22
C GLU A 279 -14.89 -4.34 -24.59
N SER A 280 -14.22 -5.46 -24.89
CA SER A 280 -14.63 -6.77 -24.38
C SER A 280 -14.44 -6.91 -22.87
N SER A 281 -13.40 -6.31 -22.29
CA SER A 281 -13.18 -6.33 -20.85
C SER A 281 -14.17 -5.44 -20.10
N THR A 282 -14.49 -4.26 -20.63
CA THR A 282 -15.52 -3.40 -20.09
C THR A 282 -16.87 -4.11 -20.09
N ARG A 283 -17.27 -4.70 -21.21
CA ARG A 283 -18.52 -5.47 -21.33
C ARG A 283 -18.57 -6.62 -20.31
N TYR A 284 -17.49 -7.38 -20.15
CA TYR A 284 -17.45 -8.47 -19.18
C TYR A 284 -17.62 -7.97 -17.73
N LEU A 285 -16.93 -6.88 -17.36
CA LEU A 285 -17.03 -6.29 -16.02
C LEU A 285 -18.44 -5.75 -15.74
N GLU A 286 -19.05 -5.07 -16.73
CA GLU A 286 -20.37 -4.45 -16.56
C GLU A 286 -21.51 -5.48 -16.64
N GLU A 287 -21.49 -6.40 -17.61
CA GLU A 287 -22.61 -7.34 -17.82
C GLU A 287 -22.53 -8.57 -16.93
N LYS A 288 -21.34 -9.16 -16.74
CA LYS A 288 -21.16 -10.41 -15.99
C LYS A 288 -20.89 -10.18 -14.50
N LEU A 289 -20.04 -9.21 -14.20
CA LEU A 289 -19.67 -8.92 -12.81
C LEU A 289 -20.43 -7.73 -12.20
N LYS A 290 -21.30 -7.08 -12.96
CA LYS A 290 -22.10 -5.93 -12.50
C LYS A 290 -21.27 -4.81 -11.85
N LEU A 291 -20.02 -4.64 -12.32
CA LEU A 291 -19.11 -3.59 -11.86
C LEU A 291 -19.13 -2.41 -12.82
N THR A 292 -18.95 -1.21 -12.31
CA THR A 292 -18.91 0.01 -13.15
C THR A 292 -17.48 0.36 -13.52
N VAL A 293 -17.17 0.42 -14.82
CA VAL A 293 -15.87 0.85 -15.34
C VAL A 293 -15.83 2.37 -15.49
N ASN A 294 -14.81 3.00 -14.94
CA ASN A 294 -14.58 4.42 -15.12
C ASN A 294 -14.02 4.70 -16.52
N ARG A 295 -14.89 5.08 -17.45
CA ARG A 295 -14.53 5.26 -18.86
C ARG A 295 -13.57 6.43 -19.12
N GLU A 296 -13.54 7.44 -18.26
CA GLU A 296 -12.63 8.59 -18.38
C GLU A 296 -11.17 8.20 -18.02
N LYS A 297 -11.00 7.29 -17.07
CA LYS A 297 -9.68 6.84 -16.63
C LYS A 297 -9.22 5.57 -17.33
N SER A 298 -10.16 4.74 -17.78
CA SER A 298 -9.85 3.51 -18.52
C SER A 298 -9.45 3.83 -19.94
N ARG A 299 -8.32 3.28 -20.40
CA ARG A 299 -7.76 3.63 -21.71
C ARG A 299 -6.78 2.60 -22.23
N THR A 300 -6.58 2.64 -23.55
CA THR A 300 -5.48 1.95 -24.22
C THR A 300 -4.27 2.87 -24.32
N VAL A 301 -3.09 2.34 -24.05
CA VAL A 301 -1.85 3.11 -24.03
C VAL A 301 -0.66 2.21 -24.36
N SER A 302 0.35 2.74 -25.06
CA SER A 302 1.63 2.03 -25.17
C SER A 302 2.30 1.95 -23.79
N VAL A 303 2.85 0.78 -23.43
CA VAL A 303 3.57 0.59 -22.16
C VAL A 303 4.79 1.51 -22.03
N PHE A 304 5.30 2.03 -23.15
CA PHE A 304 6.41 2.99 -23.21
C PHE A 304 5.96 4.46 -23.22
N ALA A 305 4.65 4.73 -23.18
CA ALA A 305 4.14 6.09 -23.16
C ALA A 305 4.40 6.73 -21.77
N ILE A 306 5.53 7.42 -21.67
CA ILE A 306 6.12 7.95 -20.42
C ILE A 306 5.13 8.75 -19.56
N ARG A 307 4.25 9.53 -20.19
CA ARG A 307 3.28 10.39 -19.49
C ARG A 307 1.96 9.67 -19.21
N ASN A 308 1.61 8.70 -20.05
CA ASN A 308 0.29 8.12 -20.08
C ASN A 308 0.22 6.73 -19.45
N PHE A 309 1.28 5.91 -19.54
CA PHE A 309 1.31 4.62 -18.84
C PHE A 309 1.81 4.82 -17.41
N LYS A 310 0.98 4.46 -16.46
CA LYS A 310 1.30 4.44 -15.03
C LYS A 310 0.61 3.23 -14.40
N PHE A 311 1.40 2.38 -13.78
CA PHE A 311 0.88 1.27 -12.98
C PHE A 311 1.62 1.22 -11.65
N LEU A 312 0.89 1.29 -10.53
CA LEU A 312 1.44 1.28 -9.16
C LEU A 312 2.56 2.31 -8.91
N GLY A 313 2.50 3.45 -9.60
CA GLY A 313 3.51 4.51 -9.50
C GLY A 313 4.74 4.31 -10.38
N PHE A 314 4.84 3.19 -11.09
CA PHE A 314 5.88 2.87 -12.05
C PHE A 314 5.46 3.16 -13.50
N ALA A 315 6.45 3.16 -14.39
CA ALA A 315 6.32 3.17 -15.84
C ALA A 315 7.45 2.33 -16.44
N LEU A 316 7.38 2.04 -17.73
CA LEU A 316 8.47 1.38 -18.45
C LEU A 316 9.23 2.37 -19.32
N GLY A 317 10.49 2.09 -19.56
CA GLY A 317 11.35 2.76 -20.52
C GLY A 317 12.04 1.74 -21.43
N ARG A 318 12.50 2.21 -22.58
CA ARG A 318 13.29 1.41 -23.52
C ARG A 318 14.55 2.18 -23.90
N ASN A 319 15.69 1.51 -23.89
CA ASN A 319 16.98 2.02 -24.35
C ASN A 319 17.68 0.95 -25.20
N ARG A 320 18.94 1.18 -25.58
CA ARG A 320 19.75 0.24 -26.36
C ARG A 320 19.99 -1.09 -25.62
N SER A 321 20.00 -1.08 -24.30
CA SER A 321 20.22 -2.27 -23.46
C SER A 321 18.95 -3.08 -23.19
N GLY A 322 17.77 -2.61 -23.64
CA GLY A 322 16.49 -3.30 -23.47
C GLY A 322 15.42 -2.48 -22.73
N ILE A 323 14.46 -3.18 -22.16
CA ILE A 323 13.34 -2.60 -21.43
C ILE A 323 13.70 -2.52 -19.95
N TYR A 324 13.44 -1.39 -19.32
CA TYR A 324 13.71 -1.16 -17.90
C TYR A 324 12.52 -0.52 -17.18
N VAL A 325 12.43 -0.79 -15.88
CA VAL A 325 11.43 -0.16 -15.00
C VAL A 325 11.91 1.24 -14.64
N ARG A 326 11.00 2.20 -14.64
CA ARG A 326 11.25 3.58 -14.20
C ARG A 326 10.16 4.06 -13.25
N VAL A 327 10.47 5.05 -12.44
CA VAL A 327 9.48 5.74 -11.62
C VAL A 327 8.68 6.70 -12.48
N HIS A 328 7.35 6.71 -12.34
CA HIS A 328 6.49 7.66 -13.05
C HIS A 328 6.70 9.10 -12.57
N ALA A 329 6.62 10.08 -13.47
CA ALA A 329 6.91 11.50 -13.19
C ALA A 329 6.13 12.03 -11.97
N LYS A 330 4.83 11.76 -11.86
CA LYS A 330 4.01 12.16 -10.71
C LYS A 330 4.50 11.59 -9.37
N SER A 331 5.10 10.39 -9.37
CA SER A 331 5.67 9.78 -8.16
C SER A 331 6.98 10.49 -7.76
N TRP A 332 7.79 10.90 -8.74
CA TRP A 332 8.97 11.74 -8.54
C TRP A 332 8.64 13.10 -7.94
N GLU A 333 7.64 13.77 -8.51
CA GLU A 333 7.19 15.08 -8.03
C GLU A 333 6.72 15.01 -6.58
N LYS A 334 5.95 13.98 -6.23
CA LYS A 334 5.52 13.73 -4.84
C LYS A 334 6.71 13.52 -3.91
N PHE A 335 7.69 12.69 -4.32
CA PHE A 335 8.90 12.44 -3.55
C PHE A 335 9.69 13.72 -3.30
N LYS A 336 9.98 14.48 -4.35
CA LYS A 336 10.70 15.75 -4.26
C LYS A 336 9.94 16.79 -3.42
N SER A 337 8.63 16.88 -3.56
CA SER A 337 7.77 17.77 -2.78
C SER A 337 7.79 17.42 -1.28
N LYS A 338 7.72 16.15 -0.92
CA LYS A 338 7.80 15.72 0.48
C LYS A 338 9.20 15.96 1.07
N LEU A 339 10.26 15.66 0.34
CA LEU A 339 11.63 16.01 0.77
C LEU A 339 11.80 17.53 0.95
N LYS A 340 11.18 18.35 0.08
CA LYS A 340 11.16 19.82 0.20
C LYS A 340 10.46 20.26 1.48
N GLU A 341 9.34 19.64 1.82
CA GLU A 341 8.60 19.90 3.05
C GLU A 341 9.45 19.52 4.28
N LEU A 342 9.98 18.29 4.35
CA LEU A 342 10.76 17.78 5.47
C LEU A 342 12.08 18.56 5.68
N SER A 343 12.69 19.09 4.61
CA SER A 343 13.89 19.94 4.65
C SER A 343 13.57 21.43 4.63
N SER A 344 12.37 21.82 5.06
CA SER A 344 11.98 23.24 5.09
C SER A 344 12.68 23.98 6.21
N ARG A 345 13.42 25.04 5.87
CA ARG A 345 14.09 25.92 6.86
C ARG A 345 13.12 26.60 7.83
N LYS A 346 11.83 26.69 7.49
CA LYS A 346 10.80 27.25 8.39
C LYS A 346 10.43 26.28 9.52
N ARG A 347 10.39 24.98 9.22
CA ARG A 347 10.01 23.90 10.14
C ARG A 347 11.22 23.24 10.83
N CYS A 348 12.44 23.46 10.36
CA CYS A 348 13.66 22.87 10.89
C CYS A 348 14.12 23.62 12.14
N GLN A 349 13.56 23.28 13.30
CA GLN A 349 14.01 23.82 14.61
C GLN A 349 15.32 23.15 15.07
N SER A 350 15.46 21.85 14.82
CA SER A 350 16.67 21.08 15.07
C SER A 350 17.03 20.23 13.84
N ILE A 351 18.34 20.07 13.57
CA ILE A 351 18.82 19.32 12.40
C ILE A 351 18.62 17.82 12.58
N LYS A 352 18.98 17.25 13.75
CA LYS A 352 18.94 15.79 13.98
C LYS A 352 17.53 15.19 13.77
N PRO A 353 16.43 15.70 14.37
CA PRO A 353 15.10 15.19 14.10
C PRO A 353 14.64 15.35 12.67
N SER A 354 15.11 16.41 11.97
CA SER A 354 14.79 16.63 10.55
C SER A 354 15.48 15.63 9.64
N LEU A 355 16.75 15.30 9.92
CA LEU A 355 17.49 14.25 9.20
C LEU A 355 16.85 12.87 9.42
N GLU A 356 16.42 12.55 10.63
CA GLU A 356 15.77 11.27 10.92
C GLU A 356 14.42 11.13 10.19
N ARG A 357 13.59 12.18 10.18
CA ARG A 357 12.34 12.17 9.39
C ARG A 357 12.58 12.00 7.90
N ILE A 358 13.61 12.65 7.36
CA ILE A 358 14.01 12.48 5.95
C ILE A 358 14.45 11.04 5.69
N LYS A 359 15.28 10.47 6.57
CA LYS A 359 15.78 9.10 6.49
C LYS A 359 14.64 8.08 6.48
N VAL A 360 13.72 8.17 7.44
CA VAL A 360 12.56 7.27 7.53
C VAL A 360 11.72 7.32 6.25
N TYR A 361 11.38 8.53 5.79
CA TYR A 361 10.59 8.70 4.57
C TYR A 361 11.32 8.19 3.31
N ALA A 362 12.59 8.59 3.15
CA ALA A 362 13.37 8.22 1.97
C ALA A 362 13.66 6.71 1.91
N ARG A 363 13.92 6.09 3.07
CA ARG A 363 14.12 4.63 3.15
C ARG A 363 12.87 3.86 2.72
N GLY A 364 11.69 4.24 3.20
CA GLY A 364 10.43 3.63 2.78
C GLY A 364 10.18 3.80 1.28
N TRP A 365 10.45 5.00 0.75
CA TRP A 365 10.31 5.27 -0.68
C TRP A 365 11.30 4.45 -1.54
N LEU A 366 12.56 4.36 -1.13
CA LEU A 366 13.58 3.56 -1.82
C LEU A 366 13.28 2.07 -1.76
N ASN A 367 12.80 1.56 -0.62
CA ASN A 367 12.37 0.17 -0.51
C ASN A 367 11.26 -0.19 -1.50
N TYR A 368 10.36 0.73 -1.80
CA TYR A 368 9.29 0.52 -2.78
C TYR A 368 9.78 0.68 -4.22
N TYR A 369 10.48 1.77 -4.53
CA TYR A 369 10.86 2.13 -5.90
C TYR A 369 12.26 1.65 -6.32
N GLY A 370 12.99 0.96 -5.46
CA GLY A 370 14.40 0.58 -5.67
C GLY A 370 14.66 -0.29 -6.91
N ILE A 371 13.67 -1.03 -7.38
CA ILE A 371 13.74 -1.81 -8.63
C ILE A 371 13.88 -0.93 -9.89
N ALA A 372 13.48 0.33 -9.81
CA ALA A 372 13.50 1.23 -10.97
C ALA A 372 14.91 1.75 -11.26
N SER A 373 15.27 1.87 -12.53
CA SER A 373 16.53 2.48 -12.97
C SER A 373 16.47 4.00 -12.78
N MET A 374 17.19 4.52 -11.78
CA MET A 374 17.11 5.93 -11.38
C MET A 374 18.41 6.51 -10.81
N LYS A 375 19.58 5.96 -11.15
CA LYS A 375 20.88 6.37 -10.59
C LYS A 375 21.15 7.87 -10.75
N SER A 376 20.97 8.42 -11.96
CA SER A 376 21.16 9.85 -12.22
C SER A 376 20.23 10.71 -11.37
N ASN A 377 18.94 10.38 -11.39
CA ASN A 377 17.94 11.11 -10.61
C ASN A 377 18.21 11.09 -9.10
N MET A 378 18.77 9.97 -8.57
CA MET A 378 19.16 9.89 -7.16
C MET A 378 20.34 10.80 -6.84
N ASN A 379 21.33 10.87 -7.72
CA ASN A 379 22.46 11.79 -7.56
C ASN A 379 22.00 13.27 -7.56
N ASP A 380 21.11 13.63 -8.49
CA ASP A 380 20.59 15.00 -8.61
C ASP A 380 19.78 15.41 -7.37
N ILE A 381 18.87 14.53 -6.93
CA ILE A 381 18.09 14.79 -5.71
C ILE A 381 18.97 14.83 -4.47
N ASN A 382 19.96 13.96 -4.39
CA ASN A 382 20.90 13.92 -3.28
C ASN A 382 21.71 15.22 -3.18
N GLY A 383 22.27 15.69 -4.30
CA GLY A 383 22.96 16.98 -4.38
C GLY A 383 22.05 18.15 -3.98
N TRP A 384 20.84 18.19 -4.51
CA TRP A 384 19.85 19.19 -4.13
C TRP A 384 19.51 19.15 -2.64
N LEU A 385 19.38 17.98 -2.05
CA LEU A 385 19.07 17.81 -0.64
C LEU A 385 20.20 18.25 0.28
N TYR A 386 21.47 18.03 -0.11
CA TYR A 386 22.65 18.59 0.60
C TYR A 386 22.54 20.12 0.74
N HIS A 387 22.25 20.83 -0.35
CA HIS A 387 22.09 22.28 -0.29
C HIS A 387 20.92 22.70 0.61
N ARG A 388 19.84 21.95 0.62
CA ARG A 388 18.71 22.24 1.51
C ARG A 388 19.05 22.06 2.99
N ILE A 389 19.81 21.02 3.32
CA ILE A 389 20.25 20.79 4.71
C ILE A 389 21.26 21.89 5.13
N ARG A 390 22.23 22.22 4.29
CA ARG A 390 23.14 23.35 4.53
C ARG A 390 22.36 24.65 4.78
N MET A 391 21.31 24.90 4.02
CA MET A 391 20.45 26.07 4.21
C MET A 391 19.77 26.07 5.58
N CYS A 392 19.34 24.93 6.08
CA CYS A 392 18.77 24.80 7.42
C CYS A 392 19.80 25.08 8.51
N VAL A 393 21.00 24.50 8.40
CA VAL A 393 22.13 24.76 9.32
C VAL A 393 22.51 26.23 9.29
N TRP A 394 22.66 26.81 8.11
CA TRP A 394 23.02 28.25 7.97
C TRP A 394 21.98 29.16 8.59
N LYS A 395 20.69 28.83 8.51
CA LYS A 395 19.64 29.59 9.17
C LYS A 395 19.72 29.50 10.71
N GLN A 396 20.13 28.35 11.25
CA GLN A 396 20.29 28.17 12.70
C GLN A 396 21.44 29.00 13.28
N TRP A 397 22.46 29.30 12.46
CA TRP A 397 23.53 30.22 12.84
C TRP A 397 23.06 31.67 12.68
N LYS A 398 22.23 32.13 13.59
CA LYS A 398 21.46 33.38 13.48
C LYS A 398 22.27 34.62 13.26
N CYS A 399 23.41 34.80 13.97
CA CYS A 399 24.23 35.99 13.93
C CYS A 399 25.61 35.76 13.28
N VAL A 400 26.24 36.83 12.81
CA VAL A 400 27.55 36.83 12.13
C VAL A 400 28.61 36.15 12.98
N ARG A 401 28.68 36.46 14.29
CA ARG A 401 29.64 35.87 15.23
C ARG A 401 29.55 34.35 15.27
N THR A 402 28.31 33.81 15.37
CA THR A 402 28.08 32.36 15.36
C THR A 402 28.43 31.71 14.03
N ARG A 403 28.09 32.36 12.89
CA ARG A 403 28.45 31.88 11.56
C ARG A 403 29.95 31.79 11.39
N TYR A 404 30.67 32.87 11.74
CA TYR A 404 32.13 32.95 11.65
C TYR A 404 32.79 31.86 12.52
N ARG A 405 32.40 31.78 13.81
CA ARG A 405 32.93 30.76 14.73
C ARG A 405 32.77 29.35 14.18
N ASN A 406 31.55 28.99 13.70
CA ASN A 406 31.27 27.66 13.17
C ASN A 406 32.04 27.38 11.88
N LEU A 407 32.16 28.34 10.98
CA LEU A 407 33.01 28.21 9.78
C LEU A 407 34.49 27.97 10.13
N ARG A 408 35.01 28.67 11.15
CA ARG A 408 36.39 28.47 11.65
C ARG A 408 36.59 27.09 12.23
N VAL A 409 35.69 26.62 13.07
CA VAL A 409 35.70 25.24 13.63
C VAL A 409 35.66 24.20 12.52
N MET A 410 34.97 24.48 11.42
CA MET A 410 34.88 23.59 10.26
C MET A 410 36.10 23.72 9.31
N GLY A 411 37.14 24.46 9.68
CA GLY A 411 38.40 24.55 8.94
C GLY A 411 38.42 25.58 7.81
N VAL A 412 37.46 26.51 7.74
CA VAL A 412 37.45 27.58 6.74
C VAL A 412 38.51 28.62 7.11
N PRO A 413 39.35 29.10 6.15
CA PRO A 413 40.31 30.19 6.35
C PRO A 413 39.67 31.46 6.92
N LYS A 414 40.41 32.22 7.74
CA LYS A 414 39.93 33.39 8.49
C LYS A 414 39.21 34.39 7.58
N ASP A 415 39.83 34.82 6.50
CA ASP A 415 39.30 35.85 5.61
C ASP A 415 38.03 35.38 4.85
N LEU A 416 38.07 34.17 4.35
CA LEU A 416 36.91 33.55 3.66
C LEU A 416 35.73 33.34 4.64
N GLY A 417 36.04 32.90 5.84
CA GLY A 417 35.04 32.71 6.91
C GLY A 417 34.37 34.04 7.30
N TRP A 418 35.17 35.10 7.46
CA TRP A 418 34.66 36.41 7.80
C TRP A 418 33.80 37.01 6.68
N LYS A 419 34.27 36.99 5.43
CA LYS A 419 33.52 37.46 4.25
C LYS A 419 32.20 36.71 4.09
N THR A 420 32.22 35.41 4.27
CA THR A 420 31.00 34.56 4.14
C THR A 420 30.02 34.81 5.26
N ALA A 421 30.48 34.92 6.51
CA ALA A 421 29.64 35.18 7.67
C ALA A 421 28.87 36.50 7.57
N ASN A 422 29.53 37.55 6.99
CA ASN A 422 28.94 38.87 6.77
C ASN A 422 28.13 38.98 5.47
N SER A 423 28.07 37.91 4.66
CA SER A 423 27.37 37.96 3.38
C SER A 423 25.87 38.24 3.60
N ARG A 424 25.35 39.25 2.89
CA ARG A 424 23.91 39.61 2.85
C ARG A 424 23.15 38.85 1.77
N ARG A 425 23.83 37.96 1.02
CA ARG A 425 23.18 37.14 -0.02
C ARG A 425 22.22 36.13 0.59
N GLY A 426 21.20 35.77 -0.17
CA GLY A 426 20.15 34.85 0.29
C GLY A 426 20.69 33.47 0.73
N TYR A 427 19.98 32.79 1.65
CA TYR A 427 20.40 31.52 2.22
C TYR A 427 20.72 30.44 1.16
N TRP A 428 19.92 30.37 0.09
CA TRP A 428 20.12 29.41 -0.98
C TRP A 428 21.42 29.68 -1.75
N PHE A 429 21.67 30.91 -2.10
CA PHE A 429 22.92 31.31 -2.76
C PHE A 429 24.16 30.92 -1.93
N THR A 430 24.12 31.24 -0.63
CA THR A 430 25.24 30.96 0.29
C THR A 430 25.58 29.47 0.32
N THR A 431 24.59 28.57 0.26
CA THR A 431 24.84 27.12 0.32
C THR A 431 25.55 26.55 -0.91
N HIS A 432 25.62 27.29 -2.02
CA HIS A 432 26.31 26.89 -3.24
C HIS A 432 27.76 27.45 -3.34
N THR A 433 28.16 28.26 -2.35
CA THR A 433 29.52 28.81 -2.35
C THR A 433 30.55 27.73 -2.02
N VAL A 434 31.79 27.92 -2.55
CA VAL A 434 32.92 27.04 -2.27
C VAL A 434 33.16 26.92 -0.75
N VAL A 435 33.03 28.04 -0.03
CA VAL A 435 33.20 28.08 1.43
C VAL A 435 32.25 27.14 2.15
N MET A 436 30.97 27.10 1.74
CA MET A 436 29.99 26.20 2.33
C MET A 436 30.24 24.72 1.96
N ASN A 437 30.82 24.48 0.77
CA ASN A 437 31.24 23.14 0.38
C ASN A 437 32.45 22.67 1.20
N MET A 438 33.42 23.56 1.49
CA MET A 438 34.57 23.28 2.36
C MET A 438 34.13 23.04 3.83
N ALA A 439 33.22 23.86 4.34
CA ALA A 439 32.76 23.78 5.72
C ALA A 439 31.88 22.54 5.95
N MET A 440 30.91 22.31 5.08
CA MET A 440 29.93 21.22 5.20
C MET A 440 30.09 20.22 4.06
N THR A 441 31.16 19.43 4.14
CA THR A 441 31.44 18.38 3.15
C THR A 441 30.35 17.28 3.21
N LYS A 442 30.31 16.46 2.18
CA LYS A 442 29.40 15.31 2.11
C LYS A 442 29.62 14.38 3.31
N GLU A 443 30.88 14.07 3.63
CA GLU A 443 31.27 13.17 4.72
C GLU A 443 30.80 13.72 6.08
N ARG A 444 30.99 15.02 6.33
CA ARG A 444 30.52 15.66 7.57
C ARG A 444 29.01 15.59 7.73
N LEU A 445 28.26 15.78 6.64
CA LEU A 445 26.80 15.67 6.69
C LEU A 445 26.35 14.23 6.95
N ILE A 446 26.99 13.24 6.32
CA ILE A 446 26.72 11.82 6.55
C ILE A 446 27.02 11.46 8.00
N ASN A 447 28.19 11.88 8.55
CA ASN A 447 28.56 11.64 9.94
C ASN A 447 27.61 12.33 10.94
N SER A 448 26.91 13.39 10.50
CA SER A 448 25.86 14.06 11.28
C SER A 448 24.50 13.41 11.17
N GLY A 449 24.36 12.28 10.44
CA GLY A 449 23.12 11.52 10.28
C GLY A 449 22.38 11.80 8.96
N PHE A 450 23.00 12.47 7.99
CA PHE A 450 22.40 12.62 6.66
C PHE A 450 22.32 11.26 5.95
N TYR A 451 21.12 10.92 5.48
CA TYR A 451 20.88 9.70 4.73
C TYR A 451 21.23 9.91 3.25
N ASP A 452 22.36 9.35 2.80
CA ASP A 452 22.82 9.45 1.42
C ASP A 452 21.95 8.58 0.50
N LEU A 453 21.11 9.26 -0.29
CA LEU A 453 20.14 8.59 -1.17
C LEU A 453 20.81 7.79 -2.28
N ALA A 454 21.93 8.26 -2.79
CA ALA A 454 22.64 7.62 -3.89
C ALA A 454 23.26 6.30 -3.45
N THR A 455 23.92 6.29 -2.30
CA THR A 455 24.51 5.08 -1.70
C THR A 455 23.41 4.10 -1.28
N ALA A 456 22.35 4.60 -0.62
CA ALA A 456 21.22 3.78 -0.22
C ALA A 456 20.48 3.16 -1.43
N TYR A 457 20.33 3.88 -2.53
CA TYR A 457 19.76 3.34 -3.76
C TYR A 457 20.62 2.21 -4.34
N GLN A 458 21.94 2.37 -4.38
CA GLN A 458 22.84 1.33 -4.87
C GLN A 458 22.70 0.04 -4.07
N SER A 459 22.64 0.12 -2.74
CA SER A 459 22.48 -1.07 -1.89
C SER A 459 21.14 -1.78 -2.06
N VAL A 460 20.07 -1.03 -2.38
CA VAL A 460 18.74 -1.63 -2.64
C VAL A 460 18.64 -2.18 -4.06
N HIS A 461 19.22 -1.48 -5.04
CA HIS A 461 19.07 -1.82 -6.47
C HIS A 461 19.87 -3.05 -6.90
N VAL A 462 20.97 -3.36 -6.21
CA VAL A 462 21.79 -4.59 -6.47
C VAL A 462 20.98 -5.87 -6.28
N ASN A 463 19.89 -5.83 -5.51
CA ASN A 463 19.02 -6.98 -5.27
C ASN A 463 18.00 -7.24 -6.39
N TYR A 464 18.02 -6.47 -7.47
CA TYR A 464 17.10 -6.54 -8.61
C TYR A 464 17.84 -6.43 -9.95
#